data_a1f4241fc10d2ae8c42fc92d2ac922c4
#
_entry.id   a1f4241fc10d2ae8c42fc92d2ac922c4
#
_cell.length_a   1.000
_cell.length_b   1.000
_cell.length_c   1.000
_cell.angle_alpha   90.00
_cell.angle_beta   90.00
_cell.angle_gamma   90.00
#
_symmetry.space_group_name_H-M   'P 1'
#
loop_
_entity.id
_entity.type
_entity.pdbx_description
1 polymer ?
#
loop_
_entity_poly.entity_id
_entity_poly.type
_entity_poly.pdbx_seq_one_letter_code
_entity_poly.pdbx_strand_id
1 'polypeptide(L)'
;MIRIILTALLLSLAVQAQKTNTPYPSMASLDKYLIADRNAEIALARSAAPKSISDHAEVMVLERQGYRTAVKGTNGFVCMVERSWTAGFGDAAFWNPRIRGPICFNPPAVRTYLPMVIARTRLALAGKSEAQMHAAIDSALDKKELPPLEAGAMSYMLSKQGYLNDQAGHWHPHLMFWAERTDPKSWGAGMPGSPVIGAEEIPGRLTIFMITVDNWSDGTPDSHAEK
;
A
#
# COMPACT_ATOMS: atom_id res chain seq x y z
N MET A 1 20.99 58.47 -41.12
CA MET A 1 21.45 57.33 -40.25
C MET A 1 20.46 57.18 -39.10
N ILE A 2 19.51 56.23 -39.20
CA ILE A 2 18.46 55.97 -38.24
C ILE A 2 18.90 54.75 -37.44
N ARG A 3 19.15 54.90 -36.14
CA ARG A 3 19.45 53.80 -35.24
C ARG A 3 18.14 53.22 -34.67
N ILE A 4 17.83 51.99 -35.08
CA ILE A 4 16.70 51.22 -34.53
C ILE A 4 17.22 50.53 -33.27
N ILE A 5 16.66 50.90 -32.14
CA ILE A 5 16.90 50.24 -30.85
C ILE A 5 15.87 49.09 -30.71
N LEU A 6 16.35 47.87 -30.78
CA LEU A 6 15.52 46.65 -30.56
C LEU A 6 15.48 46.37 -29.06
N THR A 7 14.33 46.66 -28.44
CA THR A 7 14.10 46.33 -27.04
C THR A 7 13.56 44.90 -26.97
N ALA A 8 14.40 43.97 -26.52
CA ALA A 8 14.00 42.58 -26.27
C ALA A 8 13.18 42.50 -24.95
N LEU A 9 11.90 42.21 -25.05
CA LEU A 9 11.02 41.96 -23.91
C LEU A 9 11.19 40.51 -23.47
N LEU A 10 11.90 40.28 -22.37
CA LEU A 10 12.01 38.98 -21.72
C LEU A 10 10.70 38.70 -20.93
N LEU A 11 9.80 37.92 -21.52
CA LEU A 11 8.67 37.32 -20.79
C LEU A 11 9.21 36.20 -19.88
N SER A 12 9.33 36.48 -18.60
CA SER A 12 9.52 35.45 -17.58
C SER A 12 8.20 34.68 -17.35
N LEU A 13 8.08 33.51 -17.94
CA LEU A 13 7.03 32.54 -17.60
C LEU A 13 7.25 32.03 -16.15
N ALA A 14 6.55 32.63 -15.21
CA ALA A 14 6.40 32.08 -13.88
C ALA A 14 5.55 30.79 -13.99
N VAL A 15 6.19 29.64 -13.98
CA VAL A 15 5.51 28.35 -13.79
C VAL A 15 4.96 28.36 -12.38
N GLN A 16 3.69 28.72 -12.24
CA GLN A 16 2.96 28.51 -11.00
C GLN A 16 2.77 26.99 -10.84
N ALA A 17 3.61 26.38 -10.00
CA ALA A 17 3.35 25.02 -9.50
C ALA A 17 1.97 25.05 -8.82
N GLN A 18 0.97 24.47 -9.45
CA GLN A 18 -0.32 24.20 -8.82
C GLN A 18 -0.03 23.32 -7.60
N LYS A 19 -0.15 23.88 -6.41
CA LYS A 19 -0.23 23.11 -5.18
C LYS A 19 -1.48 22.23 -5.31
N THR A 20 -1.30 20.97 -5.67
CA THR A 20 -2.33 19.97 -5.48
C THR A 20 -2.67 19.99 -3.99
N ASN A 21 -3.90 20.35 -3.68
CA ASN A 21 -4.37 20.45 -2.30
C ASN A 21 -4.61 19.03 -1.79
N THR A 22 -3.52 18.26 -1.57
CA THR A 22 -3.59 16.92 -1.01
C THR A 22 -3.98 17.05 0.45
N PRO A 23 -5.04 16.37 0.91
CA PRO A 23 -5.51 16.46 2.30
C PRO A 23 -4.44 16.01 3.31
N TYR A 24 -3.46 15.23 2.87
CA TYR A 24 -2.38 14.69 3.68
C TYR A 24 -1.02 14.97 3.03
N PRO A 25 -0.51 16.22 3.11
CA PRO A 25 0.72 16.61 2.39
C PRO A 25 2.01 16.06 3.02
N SER A 26 1.96 15.58 4.27
CA SER A 26 3.10 15.02 5.00
C SER A 26 2.63 14.09 6.11
N MET A 27 3.58 13.30 6.64
CA MET A 27 3.33 12.41 7.76
C MET A 27 2.87 13.21 9.01
N ALA A 28 1.76 12.82 9.60
CA ALA A 28 1.31 13.32 10.90
C ALA A 28 2.21 12.77 12.03
N SER A 29 2.00 13.20 13.28
CA SER A 29 2.72 12.61 14.42
C SER A 29 2.50 11.10 14.47
N LEU A 30 3.55 10.34 14.79
CA LEU A 30 3.53 8.87 14.80
C LEU A 30 2.38 8.29 15.63
N ASP A 31 2.02 8.93 16.74
CA ASP A 31 0.93 8.49 17.62
C ASP A 31 -0.42 8.37 16.90
N LYS A 32 -0.63 9.12 15.81
CA LYS A 32 -1.85 9.02 14.99
C LYS A 32 -1.92 7.73 14.17
N TYR A 33 -0.79 7.08 13.94
CA TYR A 33 -0.72 5.83 13.18
C TYR A 33 -0.67 4.59 14.09
N LEU A 34 -0.32 4.73 15.36
CA LEU A 34 -0.28 3.63 16.31
C LEU A 34 -1.70 3.21 16.74
N ILE A 35 -1.88 1.93 17.01
CA ILE A 35 -3.03 1.38 17.71
C ILE A 35 -2.57 1.13 19.14
N ALA A 36 -3.16 1.86 20.10
CA ALA A 36 -2.69 1.85 21.48
C ALA A 36 -2.85 0.48 22.16
N ASP A 37 -3.94 -0.23 21.85
CA ASP A 37 -4.17 -1.60 22.36
C ASP A 37 -3.52 -2.61 21.42
N ARG A 38 -2.45 -3.24 21.89
CA ARG A 38 -1.72 -4.28 21.15
C ARG A 38 -2.62 -5.48 20.79
N ASN A 39 -3.54 -5.87 21.67
CA ASN A 39 -4.43 -6.99 21.40
C ASN A 39 -5.48 -6.62 20.34
N ALA A 40 -5.94 -5.37 20.32
CA ALA A 40 -6.81 -4.87 19.26
C ALA A 40 -6.09 -4.87 17.90
N GLU A 41 -4.80 -4.50 17.84
CA GLU A 41 -4.04 -4.58 16.60
C GLU A 41 -3.81 -6.02 16.13
N ILE A 42 -3.53 -6.95 17.03
CA ILE A 42 -3.42 -8.39 16.72
C ILE A 42 -4.74 -8.93 16.17
N ALA A 43 -5.86 -8.62 16.81
CA ALA A 43 -7.19 -9.05 16.36
C ALA A 43 -7.52 -8.48 14.97
N LEU A 44 -7.23 -7.20 14.76
CA LEU A 44 -7.42 -6.53 13.47
C LEU A 44 -6.54 -7.14 12.38
N ALA A 45 -5.27 -7.42 12.65
CA ALA A 45 -4.38 -8.07 11.70
C ALA A 45 -4.90 -9.46 11.28
N ARG A 46 -5.35 -10.27 12.25
CA ARG A 46 -5.91 -11.61 11.99
C ARG A 46 -7.21 -11.59 11.19
N SER A 47 -7.97 -10.51 11.31
CA SER A 47 -9.22 -10.36 10.54
C SER A 47 -9.01 -10.25 9.02
N ALA A 48 -7.77 -10.12 8.55
CA ALA A 48 -7.43 -10.03 7.13
C ALA A 48 -7.65 -11.32 6.35
N ALA A 49 -7.62 -12.48 6.99
CA ALA A 49 -7.74 -13.78 6.32
C ALA A 49 -8.66 -14.72 7.10
N PRO A 50 -9.18 -15.82 6.48
CA PRO A 50 -9.95 -16.84 7.18
C PRO A 50 -9.18 -17.40 8.36
N LYS A 51 -9.89 -17.82 9.42
CA LYS A 51 -9.29 -18.37 10.65
C LYS A 51 -8.36 -19.55 10.40
N SER A 52 -8.68 -20.40 9.44
CA SER A 52 -7.81 -21.52 9.02
C SER A 52 -6.39 -21.09 8.62
N ILE A 53 -6.21 -19.83 8.23
CA ILE A 53 -4.92 -19.21 7.91
C ILE A 53 -4.43 -18.34 9.06
N SER A 54 -5.26 -17.38 9.50
CA SER A 54 -4.83 -16.32 10.42
C SER A 54 -4.57 -16.82 11.86
N ASP A 55 -5.21 -17.91 12.31
CA ASP A 55 -4.97 -18.48 13.63
C ASP A 55 -3.57 -19.09 13.79
N HIS A 56 -2.96 -19.52 12.67
CA HIS A 56 -1.62 -20.10 12.62
C HIS A 56 -0.56 -19.17 12.03
N ALA A 57 -0.96 -17.97 11.59
CA ALA A 57 -0.04 -16.99 11.01
C ALA A 57 0.80 -16.29 12.09
N GLU A 58 2.01 -15.88 11.70
CA GLU A 58 2.74 -14.87 12.46
C GLU A 58 1.96 -13.56 12.43
N VAL A 59 1.92 -12.84 13.56
CA VAL A 59 1.30 -11.51 13.61
C VAL A 59 2.36 -10.48 13.97
N MET A 60 2.48 -9.46 13.14
CA MET A 60 3.30 -8.29 13.40
C MET A 60 2.41 -7.09 13.77
N VAL A 61 2.87 -6.30 14.75
CA VAL A 61 2.24 -5.05 15.17
C VAL A 61 3.20 -3.89 14.99
N LEU A 62 2.66 -2.69 14.73
CA LEU A 62 3.46 -1.48 14.57
C LEU A 62 3.77 -0.87 15.94
N GLU A 63 5.05 -0.81 16.27
CA GLU A 63 5.58 -0.09 17.42
C GLU A 63 6.34 1.15 16.97
N ARG A 64 6.83 1.96 17.93
CA ARG A 64 7.56 3.21 17.61
C ARG A 64 8.81 3.02 16.76
N GLN A 65 9.45 1.84 16.83
CA GLN A 65 10.66 1.50 16.07
C GLN A 65 10.37 0.69 14.81
N GLY A 66 9.10 0.47 14.45
CA GLY A 66 8.67 -0.32 13.31
C GLY A 66 7.89 -1.57 13.71
N TYR A 67 7.60 -2.40 12.71
CA TYR A 67 6.88 -3.65 12.95
C TYR A 67 7.69 -4.63 13.77
N ARG A 68 7.03 -5.29 14.73
CA ARG A 68 7.58 -6.33 15.60
C ARG A 68 6.65 -7.54 15.65
N THR A 69 7.22 -8.73 15.71
CA THR A 69 6.46 -9.97 15.92
C THR A 69 5.78 -9.93 17.27
N ALA A 70 4.45 -9.96 17.26
CA ALA A 70 3.61 -10.02 18.44
C ALA A 70 3.21 -11.45 18.77
N VAL A 71 2.99 -12.27 17.73
CA VAL A 71 2.63 -13.69 17.84
C VAL A 71 3.47 -14.45 16.82
N LYS A 72 4.11 -15.54 17.23
CA LYS A 72 4.82 -16.43 16.29
C LYS A 72 3.82 -17.28 15.52
N GLY A 73 4.06 -17.48 14.24
CA GLY A 73 3.27 -18.34 13.36
C GLY A 73 3.90 -19.71 13.12
N THR A 74 3.13 -20.60 12.52
CA THR A 74 3.55 -21.97 12.19
C THR A 74 3.29 -22.37 10.74
N ASN A 75 2.52 -21.53 9.98
CA ASN A 75 2.11 -21.84 8.61
C ASN A 75 2.85 -21.01 7.54
N GLY A 76 3.79 -20.17 7.95
CA GLY A 76 4.57 -19.31 7.05
C GLY A 76 3.84 -18.04 6.57
N PHE A 77 2.58 -17.84 6.94
CA PHE A 77 1.87 -16.59 6.69
C PHE A 77 2.24 -15.54 7.72
N VAL A 78 2.20 -14.26 7.31
CA VAL A 78 2.36 -13.11 8.20
C VAL A 78 1.18 -12.18 8.04
N CYS A 79 0.46 -11.90 9.13
CA CYS A 79 -0.63 -10.94 9.18
C CYS A 79 -0.18 -9.67 9.92
N MET A 80 -0.60 -8.52 9.43
CA MET A 80 -0.31 -7.22 10.04
C MET A 80 -1.38 -6.20 9.66
N VAL A 81 -1.31 -5.01 10.25
CA VAL A 81 -2.13 -3.88 9.83
C VAL A 81 -1.24 -2.87 9.14
N GLU A 82 -1.37 -2.74 7.83
CA GLU A 82 -0.64 -1.74 7.05
C GLU A 82 -1.09 -0.32 7.38
N ARG A 83 -0.23 0.64 7.12
CA ARG A 83 -0.48 2.08 7.23
C ARG A 83 -0.39 2.71 5.86
N SER A 84 -0.83 3.94 5.75
CA SER A 84 -0.96 4.65 4.48
C SER A 84 0.32 4.72 3.64
N TRP A 85 1.49 4.75 4.26
CA TRP A 85 2.78 4.78 3.54
C TRP A 85 3.15 3.48 2.80
N THR A 86 2.31 2.44 2.89
CA THR A 86 2.46 1.23 2.08
C THR A 86 1.60 1.24 0.82
N ALA A 87 0.74 2.25 0.63
CA ALA A 87 0.00 2.48 -0.61
C ALA A 87 0.93 2.83 -1.78
N GLY A 88 0.44 2.77 -3.01
CA GLY A 88 1.19 3.17 -4.20
C GLY A 88 1.76 4.59 -4.08
N PHE A 89 2.95 4.81 -4.61
CA PHE A 89 3.52 6.15 -4.65
C PHE A 89 2.68 7.07 -5.54
N GLY A 90 2.40 8.29 -5.07
CA GLY A 90 1.50 9.24 -5.71
C GLY A 90 0.05 9.17 -5.20
N ASP A 91 -0.28 8.25 -4.30
CA ASP A 91 -1.62 8.18 -3.71
C ASP A 91 -1.90 9.42 -2.84
N ALA A 92 -3.05 10.07 -3.07
CA ALA A 92 -3.46 11.25 -2.31
C ALA A 92 -3.63 10.97 -0.80
N ALA A 93 -3.85 9.70 -0.41
CA ALA A 93 -3.96 9.24 0.96
C ALA A 93 -2.64 8.71 1.56
N PHE A 94 -1.50 8.86 0.86
CA PHE A 94 -0.20 8.30 1.27
C PHE A 94 0.20 8.62 2.73
N TRP A 95 -0.18 9.78 3.24
CA TRP A 95 0.06 10.18 4.63
C TRP A 95 -1.21 10.23 5.49
N ASN A 96 -2.31 9.58 5.04
CA ASN A 96 -3.55 9.54 5.82
C ASN A 96 -3.37 8.71 7.10
N PRO A 97 -3.39 9.34 8.31
CA PRO A 97 -3.14 8.63 9.56
C PRO A 97 -4.27 7.70 9.98
N ARG A 98 -5.42 7.74 9.30
CA ARG A 98 -6.57 6.88 9.60
C ARG A 98 -6.49 5.52 8.92
N ILE A 99 -5.67 5.37 7.88
CA ILE A 99 -5.55 4.11 7.13
C ILE A 99 -5.17 2.97 8.07
N ARG A 100 -5.95 1.91 7.98
CA ARG A 100 -5.79 0.64 8.67
C ARG A 100 -6.11 -0.47 7.68
N GLY A 101 -5.07 -1.01 7.05
CA GLY A 101 -5.18 -2.07 6.05
C GLY A 101 -4.79 -3.43 6.66
N PRO A 102 -5.73 -4.18 7.26
CA PRO A 102 -5.43 -5.54 7.69
C PRO A 102 -5.09 -6.41 6.48
N ILE A 103 -3.93 -7.05 6.53
CA ILE A 103 -3.37 -7.83 5.44
C ILE A 103 -2.70 -9.10 5.97
N CYS A 104 -2.84 -10.21 5.25
CA CYS A 104 -2.12 -11.45 5.51
C CYS A 104 -1.37 -11.88 4.26
N PHE A 105 -0.04 -11.82 4.31
CA PHE A 105 0.86 -12.24 3.24
C PHE A 105 1.05 -13.75 3.24
N ASN A 106 1.03 -14.38 2.08
CA ASN A 106 1.40 -15.78 1.92
C ASN A 106 2.93 -15.98 1.97
N PRO A 107 3.45 -17.22 2.10
CA PRO A 107 4.88 -17.46 2.23
C PRO A 107 5.75 -16.84 1.11
N PRO A 108 5.40 -16.87 -0.19
CA PRO A 108 6.12 -16.15 -1.23
C PRO A 108 6.19 -14.63 -0.99
N ALA A 109 5.05 -14.00 -0.65
CA ALA A 109 5.02 -12.56 -0.36
C ALA A 109 5.79 -12.21 0.92
N VAL A 110 5.78 -13.08 1.93
CA VAL A 110 6.60 -12.90 3.16
C VAL A 110 8.08 -12.85 2.82
N ARG A 111 8.56 -13.67 1.90
CA ARG A 111 9.97 -13.69 1.50
C ARG A 111 10.36 -12.53 0.60
N THR A 112 9.45 -12.00 -0.21
CA THR A 112 9.83 -11.12 -1.32
C THR A 112 9.15 -9.74 -1.30
N TYR A 113 7.90 -9.62 -0.86
CA TYR A 113 7.18 -8.35 -0.81
C TYR A 113 7.22 -7.69 0.59
N LEU A 114 7.02 -8.45 1.66
CA LEU A 114 7.07 -7.95 3.04
C LEU A 114 8.37 -7.20 3.38
N PRO A 115 9.58 -7.61 2.91
CA PRO A 115 10.80 -6.84 3.10
C PRO A 115 10.69 -5.40 2.60
N MET A 116 10.01 -5.15 1.49
CA MET A 116 9.76 -3.81 0.95
C MET A 116 8.80 -3.01 1.85
N VAL A 117 7.72 -3.63 2.34
CA VAL A 117 6.79 -3.01 3.30
C VAL A 117 7.53 -2.56 4.57
N ILE A 118 8.43 -3.41 5.08
CA ILE A 118 9.26 -3.09 6.25
C ILE A 118 10.25 -1.95 5.93
N ALA A 119 10.87 -1.97 4.75
CA ALA A 119 11.78 -0.90 4.31
C ALA A 119 11.04 0.44 4.20
N ARG A 120 9.87 0.48 3.58
CA ARG A 120 9.01 1.69 3.49
C ARG A 120 8.64 2.20 4.89
N THR A 121 8.26 1.31 5.80
CA THR A 121 7.96 1.68 7.19
C THR A 121 9.17 2.31 7.88
N ARG A 122 10.37 1.75 7.73
CA ARG A 122 11.60 2.34 8.31
C ARG A 122 11.88 3.74 7.76
N LEU A 123 11.69 3.93 6.45
CA LEU A 123 11.86 5.24 5.81
C LEU A 123 10.85 6.27 6.31
N ALA A 124 9.56 5.88 6.44
CA ALA A 124 8.52 6.75 7.00
C ALA A 124 8.86 7.15 8.44
N LEU A 125 9.22 6.19 9.30
CA LEU A 125 9.61 6.46 10.69
C LEU A 125 10.90 7.30 10.81
N ALA A 126 11.77 7.25 9.80
CA ALA A 126 12.95 8.12 9.69
C ALA A 126 12.61 9.53 9.15
N GLY A 127 11.33 9.86 8.95
CA GLY A 127 10.88 11.18 8.49
C GLY A 127 11.17 11.47 7.02
N LYS A 128 11.36 10.43 6.19
CA LYS A 128 11.56 10.62 4.75
C LYS A 128 10.26 11.05 4.08
N SER A 129 10.36 12.01 3.14
CA SER A 129 9.22 12.35 2.29
C SER A 129 8.89 11.20 1.34
N GLU A 130 7.68 11.19 0.80
CA GLU A 130 7.25 10.19 -0.18
C GLU A 130 8.23 10.06 -1.36
N ALA A 131 8.66 11.18 -1.93
CA ALA A 131 9.64 11.19 -3.02
C ALA A 131 11.00 10.59 -2.61
N GLN A 132 11.46 10.85 -1.36
CA GLN A 132 12.68 10.25 -0.84
C GLN A 132 12.50 8.75 -0.60
N MET A 133 11.32 8.32 -0.15
CA MET A 133 11.00 6.90 0.02
C MET A 133 11.00 6.18 -1.32
N HIS A 134 10.35 6.75 -2.35
CA HIS A 134 10.33 6.20 -3.70
C HIS A 134 11.75 6.02 -4.23
N ALA A 135 12.57 7.08 -4.21
CA ALA A 135 13.95 7.01 -4.67
C ALA A 135 14.80 5.97 -3.90
N ALA A 136 14.56 5.84 -2.59
CA ALA A 136 15.28 4.86 -1.76
C ALA A 136 14.87 3.41 -2.12
N ILE A 137 13.58 3.14 -2.33
CA ILE A 137 13.09 1.82 -2.74
C ILE A 137 13.59 1.47 -4.15
N ASP A 138 13.54 2.41 -5.11
CA ASP A 138 14.10 2.22 -6.45
C ASP A 138 15.59 1.85 -6.39
N SER A 139 16.36 2.60 -5.62
CA SER A 139 17.79 2.31 -5.42
C SER A 139 18.03 0.93 -4.80
N ALA A 140 17.21 0.53 -3.82
CA ALA A 140 17.33 -0.77 -3.16
C ALA A 140 17.01 -1.94 -4.13
N LEU A 141 16.03 -1.74 -5.01
CA LEU A 141 15.70 -2.70 -6.07
C LEU A 141 16.84 -2.82 -7.10
N ASP A 142 17.39 -1.70 -7.56
CA ASP A 142 18.51 -1.67 -8.52
C ASP A 142 19.76 -2.38 -7.97
N LYS A 143 20.02 -2.18 -6.67
CA LYS A 143 21.17 -2.81 -5.97
C LYS A 143 20.90 -4.23 -5.51
N LYS A 144 19.68 -4.75 -5.74
CA LYS A 144 19.24 -6.08 -5.25
C LYS A 144 19.34 -6.22 -3.72
N GLU A 145 19.20 -5.12 -3.00
CA GLU A 145 19.08 -5.10 -1.53
C GLU A 145 17.69 -5.57 -1.06
N LEU A 146 16.70 -5.44 -1.94
CA LEU A 146 15.38 -6.08 -1.81
C LEU A 146 15.34 -7.34 -2.68
N PRO A 147 14.74 -8.44 -2.19
CA PRO A 147 14.65 -9.67 -2.97
C PRO A 147 13.76 -9.47 -4.20
N PRO A 148 14.06 -10.17 -5.32
CA PRO A 148 13.15 -10.19 -6.47
C PRO A 148 11.83 -10.84 -6.09
N LEU A 149 10.75 -10.41 -6.74
CA LEU A 149 9.42 -10.92 -6.46
C LEU A 149 9.32 -12.41 -6.82
N GLU A 150 8.85 -13.21 -5.88
CA GLU A 150 8.60 -14.64 -6.11
C GLU A 150 7.23 -14.84 -6.76
N ALA A 151 7.16 -15.73 -7.75
CA ALA A 151 5.90 -16.09 -8.40
C ALA A 151 4.87 -16.61 -7.39
N GLY A 152 3.64 -16.13 -7.51
CA GLY A 152 2.56 -16.46 -6.58
C GLY A 152 2.57 -15.67 -5.27
N ALA A 153 3.37 -14.62 -5.15
CA ALA A 153 3.28 -13.68 -4.05
C ALA A 153 1.88 -13.04 -4.04
N MET A 154 1.14 -13.23 -2.93
CA MET A 154 -0.22 -12.73 -2.76
C MET A 154 -0.53 -12.44 -1.30
N SER A 155 -1.63 -11.71 -1.07
CA SER A 155 -2.18 -11.49 0.25
C SER A 155 -3.70 -11.53 0.29
N TYR A 156 -4.20 -11.70 1.49
CA TYR A 156 -5.62 -11.55 1.84
C TYR A 156 -5.86 -10.18 2.45
N MET A 157 -6.91 -9.49 2.01
CA MET A 157 -7.44 -8.27 2.62
C MET A 157 -8.97 -8.41 2.76
N LEU A 158 -9.40 -9.33 3.63
CA LEU A 158 -10.81 -9.73 3.77
C LEU A 158 -11.44 -9.18 5.07
N SER A 159 -10.90 -8.14 5.66
CA SER A 159 -11.41 -7.59 6.92
C SER A 159 -12.52 -6.57 6.71
N LYS A 160 -13.64 -6.75 7.37
CA LYS A 160 -14.71 -5.72 7.48
C LYS A 160 -14.28 -4.48 8.26
N GLN A 161 -13.22 -4.60 9.09
CA GLN A 161 -12.76 -3.56 10.01
C GLN A 161 -11.63 -2.71 9.40
N GLY A 162 -11.28 -2.96 8.15
CA GLY A 162 -10.30 -2.16 7.43
C GLY A 162 -10.81 -0.74 7.16
N TYR A 163 -9.89 0.20 7.03
CA TYR A 163 -10.15 1.54 6.56
C TYR A 163 -9.07 1.91 5.56
N LEU A 164 -9.40 2.00 4.28
CA LEU A 164 -8.41 2.15 3.21
C LEU A 164 -8.36 3.54 2.59
N ASN A 165 -9.46 4.30 2.59
CA ASN A 165 -9.47 5.68 2.12
C ASN A 165 -10.68 6.45 2.66
N ASP A 166 -10.67 7.78 2.49
CA ASP A 166 -11.71 8.68 2.97
C ASP A 166 -12.90 8.79 2.00
N GLN A 167 -12.77 8.31 0.78
CA GLN A 167 -13.76 8.48 -0.29
C GLN A 167 -14.66 7.25 -0.41
N ALA A 168 -14.14 6.07 -0.13
CA ALA A 168 -14.94 4.86 -0.10
C ALA A 168 -15.66 4.75 1.25
N GLY A 169 -16.95 4.98 1.27
CA GLY A 169 -17.78 4.66 2.45
C GLY A 169 -17.82 3.16 2.74
N HIS A 170 -17.35 2.35 1.81
CA HIS A 170 -17.24 0.90 1.88
C HIS A 170 -16.11 0.42 0.97
N TRP A 171 -15.47 -0.67 1.31
CA TRP A 171 -14.51 -1.37 0.47
C TRP A 171 -14.85 -2.86 0.41
N HIS A 172 -14.43 -3.54 -0.64
CA HIS A 172 -14.75 -4.94 -0.87
C HIS A 172 -13.65 -5.85 -0.35
N PRO A 173 -13.98 -7.05 0.15
CA PRO A 173 -12.98 -8.06 0.43
C PRO A 173 -12.26 -8.43 -0.87
N HIS A 174 -10.94 -8.49 -0.84
CA HIS A 174 -10.16 -8.79 -2.03
C HIS A 174 -8.87 -9.53 -1.71
N LEU A 175 -8.33 -10.18 -2.73
CA LEU A 175 -7.00 -10.72 -2.78
C LEU A 175 -6.11 -9.76 -3.56
N MET A 176 -4.86 -9.63 -3.13
CA MET A 176 -3.84 -8.89 -3.89
C MET A 176 -2.79 -9.86 -4.41
N PHE A 177 -2.37 -9.64 -5.64
CA PHE A 177 -1.26 -10.34 -6.29
C PHE A 177 -0.27 -9.30 -6.80
N TRP A 178 1.01 -9.61 -6.68
CA TRP A 178 2.06 -8.77 -7.24
C TRP A 178 2.74 -9.47 -8.39
N ALA A 179 3.03 -8.70 -9.43
CA ALA A 179 3.79 -9.15 -10.59
C ALA A 179 4.86 -8.10 -10.92
N GLU A 180 6.02 -8.54 -11.40
CA GLU A 180 6.94 -7.62 -12.06
C GLU A 180 6.20 -6.91 -13.19
N ARG A 181 6.67 -5.73 -13.56
CA ARG A 181 6.06 -4.85 -14.55
C ARG A 181 5.21 -5.59 -15.59
N THR A 182 3.90 -5.61 -15.37
CA THR A 182 2.92 -6.32 -16.19
C THR A 182 1.82 -5.34 -16.60
N ASP A 183 1.43 -5.36 -17.88
CA ASP A 183 0.26 -4.57 -18.32
C ASP A 183 -1.00 -5.09 -17.60
N PRO A 184 -1.69 -4.27 -16.80
CA PRO A 184 -2.90 -4.67 -16.10
C PRO A 184 -3.99 -5.25 -17.03
N LYS A 185 -4.08 -4.79 -18.27
CA LYS A 185 -5.04 -5.28 -19.26
C LYS A 185 -4.83 -6.75 -19.60
N SER A 186 -3.59 -7.27 -19.50
CA SER A 186 -3.30 -8.68 -19.76
C SER A 186 -3.98 -9.63 -18.76
N TRP A 187 -4.42 -9.12 -17.61
CA TRP A 187 -5.22 -9.81 -16.60
C TRP A 187 -6.71 -9.44 -16.67
N GLY A 188 -7.11 -8.65 -17.66
CA GLY A 188 -8.48 -8.18 -17.82
C GLY A 188 -8.84 -6.97 -16.94
N ALA A 189 -7.87 -6.32 -16.31
CA ALA A 189 -8.13 -5.15 -15.47
C ALA A 189 -8.80 -4.02 -16.27
N GLY A 190 -9.87 -3.45 -15.69
CA GLY A 190 -10.65 -2.39 -16.32
C GLY A 190 -11.53 -2.83 -17.51
N MET A 191 -11.65 -4.13 -17.77
CA MET A 191 -12.59 -4.64 -18.76
C MET A 191 -14.01 -4.72 -18.17
N PRO A 192 -15.07 -4.50 -18.94
CA PRO A 192 -16.44 -4.64 -18.46
C PRO A 192 -16.70 -6.02 -17.85
N GLY A 193 -17.22 -6.07 -16.63
CA GLY A 193 -17.51 -7.31 -15.91
C GLY A 193 -16.29 -8.05 -15.35
N SER A 194 -15.08 -7.51 -15.50
CA SER A 194 -13.89 -8.09 -14.87
C SER A 194 -13.82 -7.74 -13.37
N PRO A 195 -13.62 -8.72 -12.48
CA PRO A 195 -13.40 -8.45 -11.06
C PRO A 195 -11.97 -7.97 -10.77
N VAL A 196 -11.11 -7.86 -11.80
CA VAL A 196 -9.70 -7.53 -11.65
C VAL A 196 -9.51 -6.02 -11.71
N ILE A 197 -8.88 -5.47 -10.68
CA ILE A 197 -8.38 -4.10 -10.61
C ILE A 197 -6.85 -4.19 -10.67
N GLY A 198 -6.22 -3.43 -11.55
CA GLY A 198 -4.77 -3.42 -11.67
C GLY A 198 -4.23 -2.00 -11.60
N ALA A 199 -3.12 -1.81 -10.89
CA ALA A 199 -2.43 -0.54 -10.73
C ALA A 199 -0.91 -0.72 -10.66
N GLU A 200 -0.15 0.35 -10.89
CA GLU A 200 1.27 0.35 -10.59
C GLU A 200 1.48 0.53 -9.07
N GLU A 201 2.11 -0.45 -8.45
CA GLU A 201 2.52 -0.38 -7.05
C GLU A 201 3.83 0.42 -6.91
N ILE A 202 4.79 0.12 -7.76
CA ILE A 202 6.01 0.92 -7.96
C ILE A 202 6.06 1.29 -9.44
N PRO A 203 6.02 2.58 -9.79
CA PRO A 203 6.00 3.03 -11.17
C PRO A 203 7.08 2.38 -12.03
N GLY A 204 6.66 1.72 -13.12
CA GLY A 204 7.54 1.05 -14.08
C GLY A 204 8.21 -0.22 -13.60
N ARG A 205 7.95 -0.72 -12.38
CA ARG A 205 8.62 -1.90 -11.80
C ARG A 205 7.68 -2.98 -11.32
N LEU A 206 6.67 -2.64 -10.56
CA LEU A 206 5.80 -3.59 -9.90
C LEU A 206 4.33 -3.23 -10.16
N THR A 207 3.57 -4.22 -10.61
CA THR A 207 2.13 -4.12 -10.81
C THR A 207 1.43 -4.88 -9.69
N ILE A 208 0.40 -4.27 -9.11
CA ILE A 208 -0.51 -4.91 -8.18
C ILE A 208 -1.82 -5.23 -8.88
N PHE A 209 -2.35 -6.41 -8.62
CA PHE A 209 -3.68 -6.84 -9.02
C PHE A 209 -4.52 -7.10 -7.78
N MET A 210 -5.68 -6.46 -7.71
CA MET A 210 -6.68 -6.70 -6.69
C MET A 210 -7.84 -7.45 -7.34
N ILE A 211 -8.25 -8.57 -6.73
CA ILE A 211 -9.37 -9.39 -7.20
C ILE A 211 -10.40 -9.42 -6.09
N THR A 212 -11.54 -8.79 -6.33
CA THR A 212 -12.65 -8.81 -5.38
C THR A 212 -13.20 -10.22 -5.21
N VAL A 213 -13.64 -10.55 -4.00
CA VAL A 213 -14.26 -11.82 -3.65
C VAL A 213 -15.58 -11.57 -2.91
N ASP A 214 -16.47 -12.56 -2.89
CA ASP A 214 -17.83 -12.37 -2.39
C ASP A 214 -17.94 -12.38 -0.87
N ASN A 215 -16.94 -12.92 -0.16
CA ASN A 215 -17.03 -13.13 1.29
C ASN A 215 -15.87 -12.48 2.05
N TRP A 216 -16.22 -11.95 3.21
CA TRP A 216 -15.28 -11.51 4.24
C TRP A 216 -14.56 -12.71 4.89
N SER A 217 -13.53 -12.43 5.68
CA SER A 217 -12.73 -13.45 6.37
C SER A 217 -13.52 -14.32 7.34
N ASP A 218 -14.66 -13.84 7.85
CA ASP A 218 -15.58 -14.55 8.74
C ASP A 218 -16.59 -15.43 7.96
N GLY A 219 -16.50 -15.50 6.64
CA GLY A 219 -17.38 -16.26 5.77
C GLY A 219 -18.71 -15.59 5.45
N THR A 220 -18.99 -14.41 6.00
CA THR A 220 -20.22 -13.69 5.65
C THR A 220 -20.09 -12.99 4.30
N PRO A 221 -21.16 -12.93 3.50
CA PRO A 221 -21.12 -12.27 2.19
C PRO A 221 -20.90 -10.77 2.33
N ASP A 222 -20.26 -10.18 1.32
CA ASP A 222 -20.21 -8.73 1.14
C ASP A 222 -21.57 -8.24 0.64
N SER A 223 -22.34 -7.58 1.50
CA SER A 223 -23.69 -7.07 1.19
C SER A 223 -23.70 -5.95 0.15
N HIS A 224 -22.54 -5.50 -0.33
CA HIS A 224 -22.39 -4.46 -1.35
C HIS A 224 -21.88 -4.97 -2.70
N ALA A 225 -21.70 -6.28 -2.84
CA ALA A 225 -21.24 -6.89 -4.09
C ALA A 225 -22.27 -6.82 -5.25
N GLU A 226 -23.53 -6.42 -4.97
CA GLU A 226 -24.62 -6.32 -5.93
C GLU A 226 -24.97 -4.86 -6.26
N LYS A 227 -24.05 -4.09 -6.83
CA LYS A 227 -24.48 -2.82 -7.48
C LYS A 227 -23.58 -2.45 -8.63
#